data_43bccade5612871743a850d7cfd82e79
#
_entry.id   43bccade5612871743a850d7cfd82e79
#
_cell.length_a   1.000
_cell.length_b   1.000
_cell.length_c   1.000
_cell.angle_alpha   90.00
_cell.angle_beta   90.00
_cell.angle_gamma   90.00
#
_symmetry.space_group_name_H-M   'P 1'
#
loop_
_entity.id
_entity.type
_entity.pdbx_description
1 polymer ?
#
loop_
_entity_poly.entity_id
_entity_poly.type
_entity_poly.pdbx_seq_one_letter_code
_entity_poly.pdbx_strand_id
1 'polypeptide(L)'
;TFLYMYRILRGKYPDVPVEVVPGITSINAAAIASGVPLAAASERLAVIPAAFEEKELRHVLLDFDTVVLMKVNRVFDRVYALLQELGLEKNAAFIRRVGSAEQEVVFDLETLLGKKLDYLSLLIVKKESRSALGRI
;
A
#
# COMPACT_ATOMS: atom_id res chain seq x y z
N THR A 1 -10.40 4.90 -9.40
CA THR A 1 -10.53 5.76 -10.60
C THR A 1 -11.30 5.05 -11.70
N PHE A 2 -10.92 3.84 -12.08
CA PHE A 2 -11.59 3.05 -13.14
C PHE A 2 -13.11 2.94 -12.94
N LEU A 3 -13.56 2.48 -11.77
CA LEU A 3 -15.01 2.31 -11.48
C LEU A 3 -15.79 3.63 -11.59
N TYR A 4 -15.19 4.77 -11.26
CA TYR A 4 -15.82 6.08 -11.41
C TYR A 4 -16.07 6.40 -12.88
N MET A 5 -15.03 6.28 -13.72
CA MET A 5 -15.15 6.53 -15.15
C MET A 5 -16.11 5.54 -15.81
N TYR A 6 -16.01 4.27 -15.47
CA TYR A 6 -16.89 3.23 -15.99
C TYR A 6 -18.36 3.52 -15.70
N ARG A 7 -18.69 3.89 -14.44
CA ARG A 7 -20.07 4.26 -14.06
C ARG A 7 -20.58 5.48 -14.82
N ILE A 8 -19.75 6.52 -14.99
CA ILE A 8 -20.13 7.72 -15.73
C ILE A 8 -20.37 7.39 -17.19
N LEU A 9 -19.49 6.64 -17.83
CA LEU A 9 -19.63 6.24 -19.23
C LEU A 9 -20.90 5.42 -19.43
N ARG A 10 -21.11 4.39 -18.64
CA ARG A 10 -22.30 3.53 -18.75
C ARG A 10 -23.61 4.27 -18.44
N GLY A 11 -23.61 5.24 -17.54
CA GLY A 11 -24.79 6.01 -17.17
C GLY A 11 -25.14 7.15 -18.12
N LYS A 12 -24.13 7.86 -18.65
CA LYS A 12 -24.35 9.02 -19.52
C LYS A 12 -24.26 8.72 -21.02
N TYR A 13 -23.52 7.67 -21.37
CA TYR A 13 -23.21 7.33 -22.77
C TYR A 13 -23.40 5.80 -22.98
N PRO A 14 -24.62 5.28 -22.84
CA PRO A 14 -24.88 3.83 -22.90
C PRO A 14 -24.50 3.19 -24.24
N ASP A 15 -24.55 3.97 -25.31
CA ASP A 15 -24.25 3.52 -26.68
C ASP A 15 -22.75 3.48 -27.02
N VAL A 16 -21.91 4.04 -26.13
CA VAL A 16 -20.45 4.00 -26.32
C VAL A 16 -19.93 2.62 -25.90
N PRO A 17 -19.31 1.86 -26.82
CA PRO A 17 -18.70 0.59 -26.46
C PRO A 17 -17.52 0.82 -25.52
N VAL A 18 -17.51 0.10 -24.38
CA VAL A 18 -16.45 0.17 -23.37
C VAL A 18 -15.84 -1.22 -23.22
N GLU A 19 -14.58 -1.33 -23.59
CA GLU A 19 -13.76 -2.52 -23.33
C GLU A 19 -12.98 -2.33 -22.04
N VAL A 20 -12.93 -3.36 -21.20
CA VAL A 20 -12.15 -3.37 -19.95
C VAL A 20 -10.98 -4.31 -20.11
N VAL A 21 -9.79 -3.74 -20.11
CA VAL A 21 -8.53 -4.49 -20.17
C VAL A 21 -7.95 -4.63 -18.76
N PRO A 22 -7.73 -5.86 -18.27
CA PRO A 22 -7.11 -6.07 -16.96
C PRO A 22 -5.64 -5.63 -16.96
N GLY A 23 -5.19 -5.14 -15.82
CA GLY A 23 -3.80 -4.71 -15.61
C GLY A 23 -3.24 -5.16 -14.28
N ILE A 24 -1.93 -4.99 -14.10
CA ILE A 24 -1.26 -5.23 -12.82
C ILE A 24 -1.52 -4.03 -11.91
N THR A 25 -2.02 -4.28 -10.72
CA THR A 25 -2.26 -3.22 -9.73
C THR A 25 -0.94 -2.71 -9.15
N SER A 26 -0.91 -1.45 -8.70
CA SER A 26 0.25 -0.89 -7.99
C SER A 26 0.60 -1.68 -6.72
N ILE A 27 -0.35 -2.34 -6.10
CA ILE A 27 -0.16 -3.17 -4.91
C ILE A 27 0.69 -4.39 -5.25
N ASN A 28 0.33 -5.13 -6.31
CA ASN A 28 1.08 -6.29 -6.75
C ASN A 28 2.48 -5.90 -7.27
N ALA A 29 2.56 -4.82 -8.04
CA ALA A 29 3.83 -4.30 -8.52
C ALA A 29 4.74 -3.88 -7.36
N ALA A 30 4.20 -3.25 -6.31
CA ALA A 30 4.94 -2.85 -5.13
C ALA A 30 5.42 -4.05 -4.31
N ALA A 31 4.60 -5.09 -4.19
CA ALA A 31 5.00 -6.34 -3.53
C ALA A 31 6.20 -6.98 -4.22
N ILE A 32 6.17 -7.05 -5.57
CA ILE A 32 7.30 -7.57 -6.38
C ILE A 32 8.54 -6.67 -6.19
N ALA A 33 8.38 -5.34 -6.32
CA ALA A 33 9.48 -4.40 -6.23
C ALA A 33 10.17 -4.41 -4.86
N SER A 34 9.41 -4.59 -3.78
CA SER A 34 9.92 -4.64 -2.41
C SER A 34 10.36 -6.04 -1.97
N GLY A 35 10.00 -7.09 -2.69
CA GLY A 35 10.19 -8.48 -2.24
C GLY A 35 9.35 -8.86 -1.02
N VAL A 36 8.28 -8.09 -0.73
CA VAL A 36 7.36 -8.37 0.38
C VAL A 36 6.13 -9.09 -0.15
N PRO A 37 5.94 -10.39 0.17
CA PRO A 37 4.77 -11.13 -0.26
C PRO A 37 3.50 -10.58 0.42
N LEU A 38 2.40 -10.46 -0.33
CA LEU A 38 1.16 -9.91 0.21
C LEU A 38 0.44 -10.88 1.14
N ALA A 39 0.30 -12.12 0.72
CA ALA A 39 -0.33 -13.15 1.55
C ALA A 39 0.12 -14.54 1.11
N ALA A 40 0.27 -15.44 2.06
CA ALA A 40 0.54 -16.86 1.85
C ALA A 40 -0.47 -17.69 2.65
N ALA A 41 -0.93 -18.80 2.07
CA ALA A 41 -1.85 -19.74 2.72
C ALA A 41 -3.04 -19.06 3.40
N SER A 42 -3.11 -19.08 4.72
CA SER A 42 -4.21 -18.54 5.53
C SER A 42 -4.04 -17.09 5.95
N GLU A 43 -2.98 -16.41 5.51
CA GLU A 43 -2.73 -15.01 5.87
C GLU A 43 -3.81 -14.08 5.32
N ARG A 44 -4.17 -13.09 6.12
CA ARG A 44 -5.19 -12.10 5.80
C ARG A 44 -4.54 -10.80 5.33
N LEU A 45 -4.99 -10.31 4.19
CA LEU A 45 -4.55 -9.05 3.58
C LEU A 45 -5.63 -7.99 3.69
N ALA A 46 -5.27 -6.82 4.19
CA ALA A 46 -6.08 -5.61 4.10
C ALA A 46 -5.45 -4.57 3.16
N VAL A 47 -6.30 -3.90 2.37
CA VAL A 47 -5.91 -2.77 1.52
C VAL A 47 -6.80 -1.59 1.87
N ILE A 48 -6.23 -0.56 2.49
CA ILE A 48 -7.00 0.56 3.00
C ILE A 48 -6.33 1.91 2.69
N PRO A 49 -7.10 3.02 2.63
CA PRO A 49 -6.53 4.35 2.64
C PRO A 49 -5.86 4.66 3.98
N ALA A 50 -4.65 5.23 3.96
CA ALA A 50 -3.94 5.63 5.18
C ALA A 50 -4.58 6.81 5.94
N ALA A 51 -5.56 7.47 5.33
CA ALA A 51 -6.25 8.63 5.90
C ALA A 51 -7.36 8.26 6.92
N PHE A 52 -7.53 6.99 7.24
CA PHE A 52 -8.46 6.54 8.28
C PHE A 52 -8.12 7.12 9.66
N GLU A 53 -9.10 7.14 10.55
CA GLU A 53 -8.87 7.49 11.95
C GLU A 53 -7.87 6.51 12.58
N GLU A 54 -7.07 7.02 13.50
CA GLU A 54 -5.99 6.22 14.11
C GLU A 54 -6.50 4.94 14.77
N LYS A 55 -7.67 5.02 15.42
CA LYS A 55 -8.30 3.84 16.06
C LYS A 55 -8.61 2.73 15.06
N GLU A 56 -9.15 3.10 13.90
CA GLU A 56 -9.47 2.14 12.83
C GLU A 56 -8.21 1.56 12.21
N LEU A 57 -7.21 2.43 11.96
CA LEU A 57 -5.92 2.00 11.42
C LEU A 57 -5.21 1.03 12.37
N ARG A 58 -5.22 1.32 13.67
CA ARG A 58 -4.67 0.45 14.71
C ARG A 58 -5.33 -0.92 14.71
N HIS A 59 -6.68 -0.98 14.64
CA HIS A 59 -7.41 -2.24 14.55
C HIS A 59 -6.99 -3.07 13.35
N VAL A 60 -6.94 -2.46 12.17
CA VAL A 60 -6.55 -3.17 10.94
C VAL A 60 -5.10 -3.66 11.02
N LEU A 61 -4.18 -2.83 11.53
CA LEU A 61 -2.79 -3.24 11.73
C LEU A 61 -2.63 -4.39 12.73
N LEU A 62 -3.52 -4.51 13.71
CA LEU A 62 -3.50 -5.62 14.67
C LEU A 62 -4.17 -6.88 14.14
N ASP A 63 -5.24 -6.76 13.35
CA ASP A 63 -6.05 -7.89 12.91
C ASP A 63 -5.53 -8.61 11.68
N PHE A 64 -4.85 -7.90 10.76
CA PHE A 64 -4.39 -8.47 9.50
C PHE A 64 -2.89 -8.78 9.52
N ASP A 65 -2.49 -9.83 8.79
CA ASP A 65 -1.10 -10.25 8.68
C ASP A 65 -0.30 -9.32 7.77
N THR A 66 -0.95 -8.83 6.73
CA THR A 66 -0.39 -7.82 5.82
C THR A 66 -1.39 -6.68 5.64
N VAL A 67 -0.90 -5.45 5.71
CA VAL A 67 -1.70 -4.25 5.48
C VAL A 67 -1.03 -3.37 4.44
N VAL A 68 -1.75 -3.07 3.37
CA VAL A 68 -1.31 -2.11 2.34
C VAL A 68 -2.03 -0.79 2.56
N LEU A 69 -1.25 0.24 2.88
CA LEU A 69 -1.75 1.59 3.11
C LEU A 69 -1.59 2.44 1.86
N MET A 70 -2.72 2.83 1.27
CA MET A 70 -2.77 3.69 0.10
C MET A 70 -2.85 5.17 0.51
N LYS A 71 -2.35 6.08 -0.35
CA LYS A 71 -2.41 7.54 -0.14
C LYS A 71 -1.71 7.98 1.16
N VAL A 72 -0.61 7.36 1.48
CA VAL A 72 0.14 7.58 2.73
C VAL A 72 0.87 8.93 2.76
N ASN A 73 1.11 9.55 1.61
CA ASN A 73 1.97 10.73 1.44
C ASN A 73 1.63 11.93 2.34
N ARG A 74 0.36 12.14 2.70
CA ARG A 74 -0.09 13.27 3.54
C ARG A 74 -0.13 12.97 5.03
N VAL A 75 -0.11 11.71 5.39
CA VAL A 75 -0.31 11.24 6.77
C VAL A 75 0.83 10.35 7.24
N PHE A 76 1.95 10.34 6.51
CA PHE A 76 3.07 9.43 6.73
C PHE A 76 3.61 9.51 8.16
N ASP A 77 3.90 10.71 8.66
CA ASP A 77 4.50 10.87 9.98
C ASP A 77 3.59 10.32 11.09
N ARG A 78 2.28 10.51 10.96
CA ARG A 78 1.27 9.93 11.88
C ARG A 78 1.24 8.40 11.78
N VAL A 79 1.28 7.87 10.57
CA VAL A 79 1.33 6.42 10.35
C VAL A 79 2.60 5.82 10.92
N TYR A 80 3.74 6.47 10.70
CA TYR A 80 5.03 6.03 11.24
C TYR A 80 5.02 6.00 12.77
N ALA A 81 4.50 7.04 13.44
CA ALA A 81 4.36 7.07 14.88
C ALA A 81 3.52 5.89 15.41
N LEU A 82 2.41 5.58 14.74
CA LEU A 82 1.58 4.43 15.08
C LEU A 82 2.32 3.10 14.87
N LEU A 83 3.09 2.97 13.79
CA LEU A 83 3.91 1.77 13.56
C LEU A 83 4.97 1.58 14.64
N GLN A 84 5.61 2.66 15.11
CA GLN A 84 6.55 2.62 16.22
C GLN A 84 5.89 2.15 17.52
N GLU A 85 4.71 2.69 17.86
CA GLU A 85 3.96 2.26 19.04
C GLU A 85 3.60 0.76 19.01
N LEU A 86 3.34 0.23 17.82
CA LEU A 86 3.01 -1.18 17.60
C LEU A 86 4.24 -2.07 17.39
N GLY A 87 5.45 -1.51 17.32
CA GLY A 87 6.69 -2.24 17.03
C GLY A 87 6.75 -2.80 15.60
N LEU A 88 6.05 -2.16 14.66
CA LEU A 88 5.91 -2.60 13.26
C LEU A 88 6.74 -1.75 12.27
N GLU A 89 7.46 -0.74 12.71
CA GLU A 89 8.21 0.17 11.84
C GLU A 89 9.27 -0.55 10.99
N LYS A 90 9.85 -1.62 11.51
CA LYS A 90 10.86 -2.44 10.81
C LYS A 90 10.23 -3.51 9.90
N ASN A 91 8.93 -3.70 10.01
CA ASN A 91 8.15 -4.67 9.24
C ASN A 91 7.47 -4.03 8.04
N ALA A 92 7.82 -2.78 7.72
CA ALA A 92 7.16 -2.01 6.68
C ALA A 92 8.14 -1.64 5.55
N ALA A 93 7.58 -1.47 4.36
CA ALA A 93 8.26 -0.97 3.17
C ALA A 93 7.44 0.15 2.54
N PHE A 94 8.08 1.28 2.28
CA PHE A 94 7.49 2.37 1.52
C PHE A 94 7.93 2.25 0.07
N ILE A 95 6.98 2.32 -0.85
CA ILE A 95 7.22 2.21 -2.27
C ILE A 95 6.62 3.43 -2.97
N ARG A 96 7.42 4.11 -3.78
CA ARG A 96 6.93 5.20 -4.62
C ARG A 96 7.18 4.92 -6.10
N ARG A 97 6.31 5.47 -6.95
CA ARG A 97 6.37 5.45 -8.42
C ARG A 97 6.68 4.07 -8.99
N VAL A 98 6.11 3.03 -8.38
CA VAL A 98 6.32 1.65 -8.80
C VAL A 98 6.04 1.46 -10.29
N GLY A 99 6.94 0.75 -10.99
CA GLY A 99 6.87 0.51 -12.44
C GLY A 99 7.37 1.66 -13.30
N SER A 100 7.90 2.74 -12.74
CA SER A 100 8.53 3.83 -13.49
C SER A 100 10.05 3.84 -13.32
N ALA A 101 10.75 4.63 -14.13
CA ALA A 101 12.20 4.84 -13.98
C ALA A 101 12.59 5.49 -12.65
N GLU A 102 11.62 6.14 -11.99
CA GLU A 102 11.80 6.81 -10.69
C GLU A 102 11.30 5.97 -9.51
N GLN A 103 11.12 4.67 -9.73
CA GLN A 103 10.72 3.74 -8.68
C GLN A 103 11.74 3.73 -7.54
N GLU A 104 11.23 3.81 -6.32
CA GLU A 104 12.06 3.68 -5.12
C GLU A 104 11.36 2.82 -4.09
N VAL A 105 12.15 2.00 -3.39
CA VAL A 105 11.72 1.19 -2.25
C VAL A 105 12.56 1.59 -1.04
N VAL A 106 11.90 2.02 0.03
CA VAL A 106 12.54 2.47 1.26
C VAL A 106 12.07 1.60 2.42
N PHE A 107 13.02 1.01 3.12
CA PHE A 107 12.76 0.19 4.30
C PHE A 107 13.09 0.90 5.61
N ASP A 108 14.03 1.82 5.56
CA ASP A 108 14.33 2.71 6.68
C ASP A 108 13.36 3.91 6.62
N LEU A 109 12.18 3.71 7.19
CA LEU A 109 11.11 4.67 7.14
C LEU A 109 11.40 5.98 7.87
N GLU A 110 12.30 5.95 8.87
CA GLU A 110 12.70 7.14 9.62
C GLU A 110 13.29 8.21 8.70
N THR A 111 13.98 7.78 7.66
CA THR A 111 14.58 8.69 6.66
C THR A 111 13.56 9.52 5.88
N LEU A 112 12.29 9.15 5.94
CA LEU A 112 11.19 9.83 5.23
C LEU A 112 10.47 10.88 6.07
N LEU A 113 10.72 10.92 7.39
CA LEU A 113 10.03 11.83 8.31
C LEU A 113 10.24 13.29 7.92
N GLY A 114 9.18 14.07 8.00
CA GLY A 114 9.16 15.50 7.67
C GLY A 114 9.37 15.82 6.19
N LYS A 115 9.49 14.80 5.32
CA LYS A 115 9.67 15.02 3.88
C LYS A 115 8.33 15.11 3.14
N LYS A 116 8.31 15.90 2.07
CA LYS A 116 7.19 15.89 1.12
C LYS A 116 7.25 14.62 0.28
N LEU A 117 6.34 13.70 0.54
CA LEU A 117 6.28 12.42 -0.16
C LEU A 117 5.43 12.51 -1.43
N ASP A 118 5.75 11.65 -2.40
CA ASP A 118 5.03 11.56 -3.67
C ASP A 118 3.62 10.99 -3.46
N TYR A 119 2.65 11.51 -4.22
CA TYR A 119 1.27 10.99 -4.20
C TYR A 119 1.19 9.53 -4.70
N LEU A 120 2.02 9.17 -5.67
CA LEU A 120 2.10 7.80 -6.21
C LEU A 120 2.95 6.91 -5.29
N SER A 121 2.50 6.78 -4.05
CA SER A 121 3.17 5.98 -3.03
C SER A 121 2.20 5.14 -2.23
N LEU A 122 2.72 4.05 -1.69
CA LEU A 122 2.03 3.18 -0.76
C LEU A 122 3.01 2.60 0.26
N LEU A 123 2.47 2.08 1.35
CA LEU A 123 3.23 1.40 2.39
C LEU A 123 2.69 -0.03 2.53
N ILE A 124 3.57 -1.02 2.53
CA ILE A 124 3.24 -2.41 2.85
C ILE A 124 3.78 -2.70 4.24
N VAL A 125 2.90 -3.10 5.15
CA VAL A 125 3.25 -3.55 6.50
C VAL A 125 2.98 -5.03 6.58
N LYS A 126 4.01 -5.86 6.89
CA LYS A 126 3.88 -7.29 7.05
C LYS A 126 4.38 -7.72 8.43
N LYS A 127 3.52 -8.34 9.23
CA LYS A 127 3.83 -8.67 10.64
C LYS A 127 4.96 -9.67 10.80
N GLU A 128 5.09 -10.64 9.91
CA GLU A 128 6.23 -11.55 9.94
C GLU A 128 7.52 -10.84 9.55
N SER A 129 8.57 -11.08 10.31
CA SER A 129 9.89 -10.52 10.03
C SER A 129 10.35 -10.95 8.64
N ARG A 130 10.86 -10.00 7.84
CA ARG A 130 11.49 -10.25 6.54
C ARG A 130 12.62 -11.27 6.60
N SER A 131 13.22 -11.49 7.77
CA SER A 131 14.24 -12.51 7.98
C SER A 131 13.68 -13.94 7.96
N ALA A 132 12.37 -14.13 8.20
CA ALA A 132 11.70 -15.43 8.12
C ALA A 132 11.33 -15.83 6.68
N LEU A 133 11.30 -14.86 5.77
CA LEU A 133 10.98 -15.06 4.36
C LEU A 133 12.23 -15.31 3.54
N GLY A 134 13.04 -16.27 3.87
CA GLY A 134 14.27 -16.68 3.17
C GLY A 134 14.57 -15.91 1.88
N ARG A 135 15.81 -15.52 1.64
CA ARG A 135 16.22 -14.87 0.38
C ARG A 135 15.74 -15.72 -0.80
N ILE A 136 14.77 -15.21 -1.54
CA ILE A 136 14.43 -15.73 -2.86
C ILE A 136 15.57 -15.40 -3.80
#